data_e85c10f1d770f1170281396b7ab853a1
#
_entry.id   e85c10f1d770f1170281396b7ab853a1
#
_cell.length_a   1.000
_cell.length_b   1.000
_cell.length_c   1.000
_cell.angle_alpha   90.00
_cell.angle_beta   90.00
_cell.angle_gamma   90.00
#
_symmetry.space_group_name_H-M   'P 1'
#
loop_
_entity.id
_entity.type
_entity.pdbx_description
1 polymer ?
#
loop_
_entity_poly.entity_id
_entity_poly.type
_entity_poly.pdbx_seq_one_letter_code
_entity_poly.pdbx_strand_id
1 'polypeptide(L)'
;LMFMQLGFRDGLFDTSVTIHKLLDADLVLISPRSKSSISMSGFPKRRLIQTLALEDVEKTAPVNLTYLLWRNPENLKTRSILTLGFNPSDSLLLDDGFSRKADKLKNPGRVLFDKLSRPEFGPIEDWFLSEKKVETEVAGKRVLVEGLVELGPSFGADGNLITSRETYLRLFPANPKGSIEIGLVKLRSGSNPILVSEILNKSLPNDVRVLTKDQFIEFEKNYWK
;
A
#
# COMPACT_ATOMS: atom_id res chain seq x y z
N LEU A 1 -34.28 8.23 -3.55
CA LEU A 1 -33.51 6.97 -3.33
C LEU A 1 -32.35 6.84 -4.32
N MET A 2 -32.55 7.10 -5.62
CA MET A 2 -31.53 6.94 -6.67
C MET A 2 -30.29 7.85 -6.48
N PHE A 3 -30.44 9.09 -6.07
CA PHE A 3 -29.33 10.03 -5.81
C PHE A 3 -28.50 9.66 -4.58
N MET A 4 -29.11 9.08 -3.53
CA MET A 4 -28.39 8.58 -2.35
C MET A 4 -27.49 7.38 -2.70
N GLN A 5 -27.95 6.50 -3.59
CA GLN A 5 -27.16 5.33 -4.03
C GLN A 5 -25.95 5.74 -4.87
N LEU A 6 -26.06 6.78 -5.71
CA LEU A 6 -24.95 7.30 -6.49
C LEU A 6 -23.88 7.96 -5.63
N GLY A 7 -24.28 8.83 -4.67
CA GLY A 7 -23.35 9.48 -3.75
C GLY A 7 -22.63 8.50 -2.80
N PHE A 8 -23.32 7.46 -2.34
CA PHE A 8 -22.74 6.41 -1.52
C PHE A 8 -21.72 5.56 -2.34
N ARG A 9 -22.05 5.25 -3.58
CA ARG A 9 -21.15 4.54 -4.50
C ARG A 9 -19.89 5.35 -4.77
N ASP A 10 -19.99 6.63 -5.09
CA ASP A 10 -18.84 7.48 -5.41
C ASP A 10 -17.91 7.67 -4.18
N GLY A 11 -18.48 7.83 -2.97
CA GLY A 11 -17.70 7.89 -1.74
C GLY A 11 -16.92 6.60 -1.42
N LEU A 12 -17.49 5.44 -1.73
CA LEU A 12 -16.79 4.16 -1.58
C LEU A 12 -15.70 3.94 -2.63
N PHE A 13 -15.87 4.45 -3.85
CA PHE A 13 -14.83 4.43 -4.88
C PHE A 13 -13.65 5.34 -4.52
N ASP A 14 -13.91 6.50 -3.93
CA ASP A 14 -12.84 7.42 -3.49
C ASP A 14 -11.95 6.79 -2.41
N THR A 15 -12.50 6.00 -1.50
CA THR A 15 -11.73 5.29 -0.46
C THR A 15 -10.85 4.18 -1.06
N SER A 16 -11.32 3.48 -2.10
CA SER A 16 -10.55 2.42 -2.77
C SER A 16 -9.28 2.95 -3.43
N VAL A 17 -9.25 4.22 -3.83
CA VAL A 17 -8.10 4.86 -4.48
C VAL A 17 -7.22 5.69 -3.52
N THR A 18 -7.51 5.69 -2.21
CA THR A 18 -6.77 6.50 -1.24
C THR A 18 -5.30 6.08 -1.16
N ILE A 19 -4.99 4.78 -1.20
CA ILE A 19 -3.60 4.29 -1.25
C ILE A 19 -2.87 4.85 -2.48
N HIS A 20 -3.55 4.95 -3.62
CA HIS A 20 -2.96 5.45 -4.86
C HIS A 20 -2.64 6.96 -4.81
N LYS A 21 -3.42 7.71 -4.01
CA LYS A 21 -3.18 9.15 -3.80
C LYS A 21 -1.92 9.41 -2.96
N LEU A 22 -1.51 8.45 -2.12
CA LEU A 22 -0.29 8.56 -1.32
C LEU A 22 1.00 8.33 -2.12
N LEU A 23 0.90 7.83 -3.36
CA LEU A 23 2.05 7.41 -4.14
C LEU A 23 2.45 8.49 -5.15
N ASP A 24 3.64 9.07 -4.99
CA ASP A 24 4.27 9.96 -5.99
C ASP A 24 4.96 9.13 -7.08
N ALA A 25 4.15 8.41 -7.86
CA ALA A 25 4.61 7.62 -8.98
C ALA A 25 3.86 7.98 -10.25
N ASP A 26 4.53 7.95 -11.37
CA ASP A 26 3.97 8.19 -12.69
C ASP A 26 3.49 6.88 -13.34
N LEU A 27 4.22 5.76 -13.05
CA LEU A 27 3.86 4.43 -13.50
C LEU A 27 3.81 3.44 -12.33
N VAL A 28 2.96 2.43 -12.49
CA VAL A 28 2.77 1.36 -11.52
C VAL A 28 2.92 0.00 -12.19
N LEU A 29 3.81 -0.83 -11.67
CA LEU A 29 3.97 -2.22 -12.08
C LEU A 29 3.16 -3.13 -11.18
N ILE A 30 2.39 -4.02 -11.79
CA ILE A 30 1.63 -5.07 -11.09
C ILE A 30 1.76 -6.41 -11.83
N SER A 31 1.48 -7.50 -11.13
CA SER A 31 1.30 -8.79 -11.82
C SER A 31 0.04 -8.78 -12.69
N PRO A 32 0.04 -9.34 -13.90
CA PRO A 32 -1.16 -9.51 -14.73
C PRO A 32 -2.26 -10.34 -14.04
N ARG A 33 -1.89 -11.14 -13.03
CA ARG A 33 -2.82 -11.95 -12.23
C ARG A 33 -3.51 -11.16 -11.11
N SER A 34 -3.07 -9.95 -10.83
CA SER A 34 -3.71 -9.06 -9.85
C SER A 34 -5.09 -8.64 -10.36
N LYS A 35 -6.08 -8.63 -9.47
CA LYS A 35 -7.47 -8.27 -9.78
C LYS A 35 -7.85 -6.90 -9.23
N SER A 36 -7.31 -6.53 -8.09
CA SER A 36 -7.50 -5.24 -7.41
C SER A 36 -6.43 -5.07 -6.32
N SER A 37 -6.36 -3.92 -5.67
CA SER A 37 -5.44 -3.67 -4.54
C SER A 37 -5.63 -4.63 -3.36
N ILE A 38 -6.84 -5.15 -3.18
CA ILE A 38 -7.15 -6.15 -2.15
C ILE A 38 -6.89 -7.60 -2.59
N SER A 39 -6.60 -7.83 -3.86
CA SER A 39 -6.32 -9.14 -4.45
C SER A 39 -5.10 -9.07 -5.38
N MET A 40 -3.99 -8.60 -4.82
CA MET A 40 -2.73 -8.51 -5.54
C MET A 40 -2.02 -9.87 -5.61
N SER A 41 -1.40 -10.12 -6.75
CA SER A 41 -0.43 -11.22 -6.94
C SER A 41 0.97 -10.64 -6.99
N GLY A 42 1.93 -11.32 -6.37
CA GLY A 42 3.32 -10.91 -6.42
C GLY A 42 3.97 -11.15 -7.79
N PHE A 43 4.99 -10.37 -8.08
CA PHE A 43 5.90 -10.54 -9.20
C PHE A 43 7.35 -10.30 -8.78
N PRO A 44 8.35 -10.77 -9.54
CA PRO A 44 9.75 -10.62 -9.16
C PRO A 44 10.19 -9.15 -9.12
N LYS A 45 10.74 -8.68 -7.99
CA LYS A 45 11.30 -7.32 -7.81
C LYS A 45 12.29 -6.93 -8.93
N ARG A 46 12.98 -7.90 -9.52
CA ARG A 46 13.93 -7.66 -10.64
C ARG A 46 13.25 -6.94 -11.82
N ARG A 47 11.93 -7.13 -12.04
CA ARG A 47 11.19 -6.44 -13.12
C ARG A 47 11.17 -4.94 -12.89
N LEU A 48 10.99 -4.54 -11.63
CA LEU A 48 11.06 -3.13 -11.25
C LEU A 48 12.48 -2.56 -11.47
N ILE A 49 13.52 -3.32 -11.13
CA ILE A 49 14.91 -2.89 -11.35
C ILE A 49 15.23 -2.77 -12.85
N GLN A 50 14.67 -3.65 -13.69
CA GLN A 50 14.87 -3.59 -15.14
C GLN A 50 14.33 -2.30 -15.76
N THR A 51 13.34 -1.64 -15.17
CA THR A 51 12.84 -0.36 -15.68
C THR A 51 13.86 0.77 -15.62
N LEU A 52 14.85 0.68 -14.70
CA LEU A 52 15.93 1.66 -14.56
C LEU A 52 16.90 1.69 -15.77
N ALA A 53 16.81 0.70 -16.67
CA ALA A 53 17.57 0.71 -17.91
C ALA A 53 17.06 1.76 -18.92
N LEU A 54 15.86 2.28 -18.74
CA LEU A 54 15.28 3.33 -19.57
C LEU A 54 15.65 4.70 -18.99
N GLU A 55 16.19 5.59 -19.83
CA GLU A 55 16.67 6.92 -19.39
C GLU A 55 15.56 7.81 -18.79
N ASP A 56 14.33 7.62 -19.25
CA ASP A 56 13.16 8.32 -18.72
C ASP A 56 12.86 8.00 -17.25
N VAL A 57 13.35 6.88 -16.72
CA VAL A 57 13.09 6.46 -15.34
C VAL A 57 14.06 7.15 -14.39
N GLU A 58 13.54 7.91 -13.44
CA GLU A 58 14.34 8.59 -12.42
C GLU A 58 14.62 7.68 -11.23
N LYS A 59 13.59 7.06 -10.66
CA LYS A 59 13.70 6.21 -9.47
C LYS A 59 12.54 5.23 -9.38
N THR A 60 12.74 4.20 -8.57
CA THR A 60 11.76 3.13 -8.36
C THR A 60 11.64 2.79 -6.88
N ALA A 61 10.46 2.35 -6.45
CA ALA A 61 10.22 1.86 -5.10
C ALA A 61 9.36 0.59 -5.10
N PRO A 62 9.80 -0.47 -4.42
CA PRO A 62 9.01 -1.68 -4.23
C PRO A 62 8.03 -1.51 -3.08
N VAL A 63 6.79 -1.95 -3.28
CA VAL A 63 5.76 -1.99 -2.25
C VAL A 63 5.22 -3.41 -2.12
N ASN A 64 5.11 -3.87 -0.88
CA ASN A 64 4.46 -5.11 -0.54
C ASN A 64 3.06 -4.83 0.05
N LEU A 65 2.09 -5.67 -0.29
CA LEU A 65 0.70 -5.49 0.12
C LEU A 65 0.02 -6.85 0.32
N THR A 66 -0.50 -7.11 1.52
CA THR A 66 -1.29 -8.31 1.83
C THR A 66 -2.17 -8.11 3.05
N TYR A 67 -3.10 -9.03 3.27
CA TYR A 67 -3.84 -9.11 4.52
C TYR A 67 -3.04 -9.89 5.56
N LEU A 68 -2.93 -9.32 6.76
CA LEU A 68 -2.39 -9.99 7.94
C LEU A 68 -3.42 -10.00 9.06
N LEU A 69 -3.25 -10.86 10.05
CA LEU A 69 -4.14 -10.92 11.20
C LEU A 69 -3.64 -9.96 12.29
N TRP A 70 -4.38 -8.90 12.51
CA TRP A 70 -4.23 -7.99 13.64
C TRP A 70 -4.92 -8.55 14.85
N ARG A 71 -4.30 -8.47 16.01
CA ARG A 71 -4.90 -8.80 17.30
C ARG A 71 -5.34 -7.53 18.00
N ASN A 72 -6.63 -7.39 18.26
CA ASN A 72 -7.17 -6.27 19.02
C ASN A 72 -6.54 -6.28 20.45
N PRO A 73 -5.83 -5.21 20.85
CA PRO A 73 -5.11 -5.21 22.13
C PRO A 73 -6.01 -5.16 23.37
N GLU A 74 -7.29 -4.82 23.21
CA GLU A 74 -8.26 -4.76 24.31
C GLU A 74 -8.92 -6.11 24.57
N ASN A 75 -9.50 -6.72 23.51
CA ASN A 75 -10.32 -7.94 23.64
C ASN A 75 -9.65 -9.21 23.08
N LEU A 76 -8.43 -9.07 22.55
CA LEU A 76 -7.57 -10.14 22.02
C LEU A 76 -8.13 -10.87 20.79
N LYS A 77 -9.25 -10.44 20.23
CA LYS A 77 -9.80 -11.00 18.99
C LYS A 77 -8.93 -10.64 17.80
N THR A 78 -8.84 -11.54 16.83
CA THR A 78 -8.08 -11.32 15.59
C THR A 78 -8.99 -10.89 14.46
N ARG A 79 -8.50 -9.97 13.61
CA ARG A 79 -9.18 -9.48 12.42
C ARG A 79 -8.18 -9.24 11.28
N SER A 80 -8.59 -9.49 10.06
CA SER A 80 -7.78 -9.17 8.88
C SER A 80 -7.60 -7.67 8.74
N ILE A 81 -6.35 -7.23 8.56
CA ILE A 81 -5.98 -5.84 8.29
C ILE A 81 -5.11 -5.78 7.04
N LEU A 82 -5.42 -4.85 6.13
CA LEU A 82 -4.62 -4.66 4.93
C LEU A 82 -3.29 -4.02 5.33
N THR A 83 -2.20 -4.73 5.07
CA THR A 83 -0.87 -4.32 5.51
C THR A 83 0.00 -3.95 4.32
N LEU A 84 0.51 -2.73 4.34
CA LEU A 84 1.40 -2.16 3.34
C LEU A 84 2.81 -2.06 3.91
N GLY A 85 3.78 -2.64 3.17
CA GLY A 85 5.21 -2.59 3.49
C GLY A 85 6.01 -1.88 2.41
N PHE A 86 6.78 -0.85 2.78
CA PHE A 86 7.63 -0.10 1.87
C PHE A 86 8.96 0.26 2.55
N ASN A 87 9.92 0.76 1.81
CA ASN A 87 11.16 1.24 2.39
C ASN A 87 10.98 2.72 2.85
N PRO A 88 11.08 3.03 4.15
CA PRO A 88 10.89 4.39 4.66
C PRO A 88 11.85 5.44 4.08
N SER A 89 12.93 5.01 3.46
CA SER A 89 13.89 5.91 2.78
C SER A 89 13.51 6.22 1.32
N ASP A 90 12.48 5.55 0.78
CA ASP A 90 12.02 5.80 -0.59
C ASP A 90 11.10 7.03 -0.59
N SER A 91 11.55 8.12 -1.21
CA SER A 91 10.85 9.42 -1.27
C SER A 91 9.68 9.46 -2.27
N LEU A 92 8.98 8.35 -2.47
CA LEU A 92 7.83 8.24 -3.38
C LEU A 92 6.47 8.33 -2.66
N LEU A 93 6.44 8.97 -1.48
CA LEU A 93 5.24 9.23 -0.71
C LEU A 93 5.01 10.73 -0.63
N LEU A 94 3.85 11.17 -1.10
CA LEU A 94 3.53 12.57 -1.43
C LEU A 94 3.42 13.55 -0.27
N ASP A 95 3.36 13.09 1.00
CA ASP A 95 3.04 13.98 2.12
C ASP A 95 4.22 14.13 3.08
N ASP A 96 4.65 15.36 3.32
CA ASP A 96 5.69 15.71 4.32
C ASP A 96 5.31 15.24 5.74
N GLY A 97 4.04 15.26 6.07
CA GLY A 97 3.52 14.72 7.33
C GLY A 97 3.68 13.21 7.42
N PHE A 98 3.50 12.51 6.30
CA PHE A 98 3.71 11.08 6.21
C PHE A 98 5.20 10.73 6.27
N SER A 99 6.07 11.48 5.59
CA SER A 99 7.52 11.26 5.58
C SER A 99 8.11 11.29 7.00
N ARG A 100 7.70 12.24 7.83
CA ARG A 100 8.11 12.30 9.25
C ARG A 100 7.64 11.10 10.07
N LYS A 101 6.44 10.60 9.79
CA LYS A 101 5.91 9.38 10.42
C LYS A 101 6.64 8.13 9.92
N ALA A 102 6.96 8.09 8.62
CA ALA A 102 7.68 7.00 7.99
C ALA A 102 9.09 6.78 8.58
N ASP A 103 9.77 7.84 9.01
CA ASP A 103 11.07 7.73 9.69
C ASP A 103 11.02 6.85 10.94
N LYS A 104 9.92 6.85 11.68
CA LYS A 104 9.72 6.00 12.85
C LYS A 104 9.68 4.52 12.50
N LEU A 105 9.30 4.18 11.26
CA LEU A 105 9.23 2.81 10.76
C LEU A 105 10.61 2.19 10.46
N LYS A 106 11.70 2.97 10.46
CA LYS A 106 13.07 2.46 10.32
C LYS A 106 13.45 1.50 11.44
N ASN A 107 12.83 1.65 12.61
CA ASN A 107 13.01 0.71 13.72
C ASN A 107 12.16 -0.57 13.50
N PRO A 108 12.73 -1.77 13.71
CA PRO A 108 12.00 -3.02 13.51
C PRO A 108 10.75 -3.13 14.40
N GLY A 109 9.68 -3.67 13.83
CA GLY A 109 8.44 -3.92 14.56
C GLY A 109 7.58 -2.69 14.79
N ARG A 110 7.89 -1.57 14.15
CA ARG A 110 7.10 -0.33 14.22
C ARG A 110 6.07 -0.30 13.10
N VAL A 111 4.88 0.21 13.44
CA VAL A 111 3.76 0.32 12.49
C VAL A 111 3.06 1.67 12.64
N LEU A 112 2.46 2.15 11.55
CA LEU A 112 1.46 3.22 11.57
C LEU A 112 0.09 2.58 11.41
N PHE A 113 -0.84 2.96 12.26
CA PHE A 113 -2.21 2.46 12.24
C PHE A 113 -3.14 3.49 11.60
N ASP A 114 -4.07 3.03 10.78
CA ASP A 114 -5.10 3.89 10.20
C ASP A 114 -6.21 4.16 11.22
N LYS A 115 -6.28 5.39 11.73
CA LYS A 115 -7.26 5.78 12.75
C LYS A 115 -8.71 5.74 12.27
N LEU A 116 -8.92 5.77 10.94
CA LEU A 116 -10.24 5.62 10.33
C LEU A 116 -10.65 4.16 10.15
N SER A 117 -9.79 3.19 10.56
CA SER A 117 -10.15 1.77 10.61
C SER A 117 -11.39 1.54 11.49
N ARG A 118 -12.12 0.45 11.20
CA ARG A 118 -13.33 0.12 11.98
C ARG A 118 -13.01 -0.09 13.46
N PRO A 119 -13.96 0.24 14.37
CA PRO A 119 -13.74 0.17 15.83
C PRO A 119 -13.37 -1.22 16.36
N GLU A 120 -13.68 -2.27 15.61
CA GLU A 120 -13.37 -3.66 15.98
C GLU A 120 -11.88 -3.97 16.05
N PHE A 121 -11.01 -3.11 15.54
CA PHE A 121 -9.56 -3.22 15.69
C PHE A 121 -9.07 -2.81 17.09
N GLY A 122 -9.91 -2.13 17.87
CA GLY A 122 -9.65 -1.65 19.24
C GLY A 122 -9.53 -0.14 19.32
N PRO A 123 -9.49 0.42 20.53
CA PRO A 123 -9.43 1.87 20.77
C PRO A 123 -8.02 2.44 20.56
N ILE A 124 -7.44 2.18 19.38
CA ILE A 124 -6.05 2.49 19.07
C ILE A 124 -5.78 3.99 19.07
N GLU A 125 -6.69 4.79 18.46
CA GLU A 125 -6.57 6.24 18.42
C GLU A 125 -6.62 6.85 19.83
N ASP A 126 -7.63 6.47 20.64
CA ASP A 126 -7.79 6.99 22.00
C ASP A 126 -6.58 6.66 22.88
N TRP A 127 -6.08 5.43 22.78
CA TRP A 127 -4.90 5.02 23.53
C TRP A 127 -3.64 5.77 23.08
N PHE A 128 -3.47 5.94 21.77
CA PHE A 128 -2.32 6.65 21.23
C PHE A 128 -2.32 8.15 21.61
N LEU A 129 -3.50 8.80 21.55
CA LEU A 129 -3.66 10.21 21.91
C LEU A 129 -3.52 10.45 23.43
N SER A 130 -3.84 9.45 24.26
CA SER A 130 -3.60 9.49 25.71
C SER A 130 -2.18 9.10 26.12
N GLU A 131 -1.24 9.08 25.16
CA GLU A 131 0.16 8.70 25.35
C GLU A 131 0.36 7.27 25.86
N LYS A 132 -0.66 6.44 25.80
CA LYS A 132 -0.57 5.03 26.12
C LYS A 132 0.22 4.30 25.03
N LYS A 133 1.24 3.56 25.43
CA LYS A 133 1.99 2.71 24.52
C LYS A 133 1.09 1.62 23.95
N VAL A 134 0.83 1.66 22.65
CA VAL A 134 -0.04 0.69 21.97
C VAL A 134 0.80 -0.45 21.39
N GLU A 135 0.93 -1.53 22.15
CA GLU A 135 1.56 -2.78 21.70
C GLU A 135 0.51 -3.83 21.42
N THR A 136 0.68 -4.56 20.31
CA THR A 136 -0.18 -5.68 19.95
C THR A 136 0.57 -6.68 19.09
N GLU A 137 -0.18 -7.60 18.46
CA GLU A 137 0.38 -8.62 17.56
C GLU A 137 -0.22 -8.51 16.16
N VAL A 138 0.64 -8.70 15.16
CA VAL A 138 0.26 -8.89 13.77
C VAL A 138 0.87 -10.20 13.29
N ALA A 139 0.03 -11.08 12.77
CA ALA A 139 0.44 -12.44 12.38
C ALA A 139 1.22 -13.17 13.50
N GLY A 140 0.79 -13.01 14.77
CA GLY A 140 1.42 -13.60 15.94
C GLY A 140 2.76 -12.99 16.34
N LYS A 141 3.14 -11.84 15.78
CA LYS A 141 4.41 -11.16 16.11
C LYS A 141 4.14 -9.76 16.68
N ARG A 142 4.87 -9.42 17.75
CA ARG A 142 4.72 -8.13 18.41
C ARG A 142 5.05 -6.96 17.48
N VAL A 143 4.19 -5.95 17.54
CA VAL A 143 4.35 -4.66 16.89
C VAL A 143 4.01 -3.53 17.86
N LEU A 144 4.59 -2.36 17.60
CA LEU A 144 4.30 -1.13 18.32
C LEU A 144 3.76 -0.09 17.37
N VAL A 145 2.62 0.50 17.70
CA VAL A 145 2.05 1.64 16.96
C VAL A 145 2.85 2.90 17.29
N GLU A 146 3.51 3.46 16.29
CA GLU A 146 4.35 4.67 16.41
C GLU A 146 3.70 5.92 15.84
N GLY A 147 2.55 5.77 15.22
CA GLY A 147 1.81 6.90 14.66
C GLY A 147 0.49 6.48 14.06
N LEU A 148 -0.33 7.50 13.76
CA LEU A 148 -1.62 7.36 13.12
C LEU A 148 -1.57 7.94 11.71
N VAL A 149 -2.30 7.29 10.78
CA VAL A 149 -2.57 7.77 9.41
C VAL A 149 -4.07 7.84 9.17
N GLU A 150 -4.47 8.47 8.08
CA GLU A 150 -5.88 8.63 7.70
C GLU A 150 -6.08 8.11 6.27
N LEU A 151 -6.36 6.82 6.12
CA LEU A 151 -6.65 6.19 4.84
C LEU A 151 -8.13 5.87 4.68
N GLY A 152 -8.73 5.38 5.74
CA GLY A 152 -10.13 4.95 5.79
C GLY A 152 -10.36 3.53 5.27
N PRO A 153 -11.46 2.92 5.72
CA PRO A 153 -11.87 1.61 5.23
C PRO A 153 -12.27 1.69 3.76
N SER A 154 -12.09 0.60 3.03
CA SER A 154 -12.53 0.44 1.65
C SER A 154 -13.52 -0.71 1.53
N PHE A 155 -14.05 -0.96 0.34
CA PHE A 155 -14.92 -2.12 0.10
C PHE A 155 -14.30 -3.46 0.50
N GLY A 156 -12.99 -3.58 0.41
CA GLY A 156 -12.29 -4.82 0.70
C GLY A 156 -11.48 -4.81 1.97
N ALA A 157 -11.24 -3.67 2.61
CA ALA A 157 -10.40 -3.56 3.80
C ALA A 157 -11.11 -2.73 4.88
N ASP A 158 -11.39 -3.37 6.02
CA ASP A 158 -11.98 -2.73 7.19
C ASP A 158 -10.98 -1.83 7.95
N GLY A 159 -9.69 -2.00 7.68
CA GLY A 159 -8.61 -1.23 8.28
C GLY A 159 -7.28 -1.42 7.58
N ASN A 160 -6.37 -0.48 7.78
CA ASN A 160 -5.09 -0.41 7.13
C ASN A 160 -3.95 -0.30 8.13
N LEU A 161 -2.82 -0.93 7.80
CA LEU A 161 -1.59 -0.89 8.56
C LEU A 161 -0.42 -0.58 7.62
N ILE A 162 0.44 0.31 8.04
CA ILE A 162 1.65 0.66 7.29
C ILE A 162 2.89 0.31 8.10
N THR A 163 3.89 -0.27 7.45
CA THR A 163 5.14 -0.64 8.10
C THR A 163 6.33 -0.56 7.15
N SER A 164 7.54 -0.71 7.68
CA SER A 164 8.71 -0.87 6.83
C SER A 164 8.68 -2.23 6.11
N ARG A 165 9.30 -2.29 4.92
CA ARG A 165 9.43 -3.54 4.18
C ARG A 165 10.13 -4.64 4.99
N GLU A 166 11.12 -4.28 5.80
CA GLU A 166 11.80 -5.21 6.70
C GLU A 166 10.83 -5.82 7.72
N THR A 167 10.06 -4.97 8.40
CA THR A 167 9.03 -5.42 9.35
C THR A 167 7.96 -6.26 8.63
N TYR A 168 7.50 -5.83 7.44
CA TYR A 168 6.55 -6.61 6.64
C TYR A 168 7.04 -8.03 6.36
N LEU A 169 8.27 -8.19 5.87
CA LEU A 169 8.86 -9.51 5.59
C LEU A 169 9.02 -10.36 6.84
N ARG A 170 9.26 -9.73 7.99
CA ARG A 170 9.26 -10.40 9.28
C ARG A 170 7.86 -10.88 9.67
N LEU A 171 6.83 -10.06 9.46
CA LEU A 171 5.43 -10.40 9.75
C LEU A 171 4.91 -11.48 8.82
N PHE A 172 5.30 -11.46 7.54
CA PHE A 172 4.87 -12.39 6.50
C PHE A 172 6.05 -13.17 5.89
N PRO A 173 6.65 -14.12 6.63
CA PRO A 173 7.81 -14.89 6.15
C PRO A 173 7.49 -15.82 4.98
N ALA A 174 6.21 -16.11 4.73
CA ALA A 174 5.75 -16.88 3.57
C ALA A 174 5.79 -16.09 2.26
N ASN A 175 6.05 -14.77 2.31
CA ASN A 175 6.23 -13.97 1.08
C ASN A 175 7.42 -14.51 0.29
N PRO A 176 7.26 -14.89 -0.99
CA PRO A 176 8.36 -15.38 -1.79
C PRO A 176 9.53 -14.40 -1.82
N LYS A 177 10.75 -14.90 -1.59
CA LYS A 177 11.95 -14.06 -1.59
C LYS A 177 12.07 -13.29 -2.90
N GLY A 178 12.20 -11.97 -2.79
CA GLY A 178 12.30 -11.09 -3.95
C GLY A 178 10.99 -10.81 -4.68
N SER A 179 9.83 -11.19 -4.11
CA SER A 179 8.51 -10.81 -4.62
C SER A 179 8.07 -9.45 -4.07
N ILE A 180 7.33 -8.73 -4.90
CA ILE A 180 6.62 -7.50 -4.55
C ILE A 180 5.25 -7.52 -5.22
N GLU A 181 4.28 -6.84 -4.65
CA GLU A 181 2.92 -6.75 -5.19
C GLU A 181 2.73 -5.52 -6.08
N ILE A 182 3.45 -4.44 -5.76
CA ILE A 182 3.41 -3.17 -6.51
C ILE A 182 4.85 -2.68 -6.72
N GLY A 183 5.14 -2.25 -7.94
CA GLY A 183 6.35 -1.52 -8.27
C GLY A 183 6.03 -0.09 -8.65
N LEU A 184 6.60 0.89 -7.96
CA LEU A 184 6.42 2.31 -8.25
C LEU A 184 7.57 2.81 -9.12
N VAL A 185 7.24 3.59 -10.13
CA VAL A 185 8.23 4.22 -11.02
C VAL A 185 7.94 5.70 -11.12
N LYS A 186 8.95 6.51 -10.79
CA LYS A 186 8.95 7.96 -11.03
C LYS A 186 9.71 8.23 -12.31
N LEU A 187 9.14 9.04 -13.18
CA LEU A 187 9.77 9.46 -14.43
C LEU A 187 10.49 10.80 -14.25
N ARG A 188 11.47 11.03 -15.10
CA ARG A 188 12.12 12.34 -15.21
C ARG A 188 11.14 13.38 -15.71
N SER A 189 11.35 14.63 -15.33
CA SER A 189 10.55 15.75 -15.80
C SER A 189 10.54 15.83 -17.34
N GLY A 190 9.36 15.96 -17.92
CA GLY A 190 9.16 16.02 -19.37
C GLY A 190 8.95 14.67 -20.06
N SER A 191 9.13 13.54 -19.38
CA SER A 191 8.82 12.22 -19.94
C SER A 191 7.31 12.01 -20.07
N ASN A 192 6.88 11.30 -21.13
CA ASN A 192 5.48 10.98 -21.36
C ASN A 192 5.12 9.62 -20.75
N PRO A 193 4.30 9.53 -19.67
CA PRO A 193 4.00 8.28 -18.99
C PRO A 193 3.35 7.22 -19.89
N ILE A 194 2.53 7.63 -20.86
CA ILE A 194 1.86 6.70 -21.78
C ILE A 194 2.89 6.01 -22.67
N LEU A 195 3.75 6.79 -23.32
CA LEU A 195 4.80 6.24 -24.20
C LEU A 195 5.78 5.35 -23.44
N VAL A 196 6.22 5.79 -22.25
CA VAL A 196 7.13 5.01 -21.41
C VAL A 196 6.48 3.71 -20.97
N SER A 197 5.21 3.73 -20.57
CA SER A 197 4.48 2.51 -20.18
C SER A 197 4.38 1.51 -21.33
N GLU A 198 4.14 1.97 -22.58
CA GLU A 198 4.10 1.12 -23.77
C GLU A 198 5.47 0.48 -24.07
N ILE A 199 6.55 1.26 -24.00
CA ILE A 199 7.91 0.76 -24.19
C ILE A 199 8.24 -0.31 -23.17
N LEU A 200 7.96 -0.06 -21.89
CA LEU A 200 8.21 -1.01 -20.82
C LEU A 200 7.36 -2.28 -20.95
N ASN A 201 6.09 -2.17 -21.32
CA ASN A 201 5.24 -3.35 -21.56
C ASN A 201 5.73 -4.20 -22.75
N LYS A 202 6.41 -3.62 -23.75
CA LYS A 202 7.00 -4.37 -24.86
C LYS A 202 8.36 -5.01 -24.50
N SER A 203 9.13 -4.38 -23.60
CA SER A 203 10.49 -4.80 -23.26
C SER A 203 10.55 -5.74 -22.06
N LEU A 204 9.61 -5.63 -21.12
CA LEU A 204 9.55 -6.49 -19.94
C LEU A 204 8.83 -7.81 -20.26
N PRO A 205 9.17 -8.89 -19.57
CA PRO A 205 8.45 -10.16 -19.69
C PRO A 205 6.98 -10.07 -19.27
N ASN A 206 6.15 -10.99 -19.77
CA ASN A 206 4.69 -11.03 -19.56
C ASN A 206 4.26 -11.38 -18.12
N ASP A 207 5.20 -11.50 -17.17
CA ASP A 207 4.92 -11.71 -15.74
C ASP A 207 4.66 -10.41 -14.96
N VAL A 208 4.74 -9.27 -15.65
CA VAL A 208 4.46 -7.94 -15.11
C VAL A 208 3.71 -7.09 -16.16
N ARG A 209 2.86 -6.19 -15.68
CA ARG A 209 2.14 -5.19 -16.47
C ARG A 209 2.47 -3.80 -15.93
N VAL A 210 2.77 -2.87 -16.83
CA VAL A 210 3.04 -1.47 -16.51
C VAL A 210 1.81 -0.63 -16.84
N LEU A 211 1.32 0.10 -15.87
CA LEU A 211 0.17 1.00 -15.98
C LEU A 211 0.61 2.42 -15.68
N THR A 212 0.00 3.40 -16.32
CA THR A 212 0.06 4.78 -15.83
C THR A 212 -0.72 4.89 -14.51
N LYS A 213 -0.49 5.94 -13.73
CA LYS A 213 -1.23 6.17 -12.48
C LYS A 213 -2.76 6.19 -12.73
N ASP A 214 -3.21 6.85 -13.79
CA ASP A 214 -4.63 6.92 -14.14
C ASP A 214 -5.20 5.56 -14.54
N GLN A 215 -4.45 4.77 -15.33
CA GLN A 215 -4.85 3.41 -15.68
C GLN A 215 -4.91 2.49 -14.45
N PHE A 216 -4.05 2.70 -13.45
CA PHE A 216 -4.09 1.93 -12.21
C PHE A 216 -5.32 2.31 -11.37
N ILE A 217 -5.68 3.59 -11.30
CA ILE A 217 -6.92 4.04 -10.66
C ILE A 217 -8.15 3.45 -11.37
N GLU A 218 -8.14 3.43 -12.70
CA GLU A 218 -9.22 2.83 -13.48
C GLU A 218 -9.32 1.31 -13.30
N PHE A 219 -8.17 0.64 -13.20
CA PHE A 219 -8.10 -0.80 -12.88
C PHE A 219 -8.82 -1.12 -11.57
N GLU A 220 -8.63 -0.32 -10.52
CA GLU A 220 -9.35 -0.46 -9.26
C GLU A 220 -10.85 -0.22 -9.43
N LYS A 221 -11.24 0.88 -10.08
CA LYS A 221 -12.65 1.21 -10.31
C LYS A 221 -13.39 0.12 -11.08
N ASN A 222 -12.74 -0.51 -12.04
CA ASN A 222 -13.35 -1.55 -12.87
C ASN A 222 -13.59 -2.87 -12.14
N TYR A 223 -12.83 -3.16 -11.09
CA TYR A 223 -13.05 -4.34 -10.26
C TYR A 223 -14.36 -4.28 -9.47
N TRP A 224 -14.82 -3.06 -9.14
CA TRP A 224 -15.98 -2.82 -8.30
C TRP A 224 -17.26 -2.43 -9.08
N LYS A 225 -17.19 -2.39 -10.40
CA LYS A 225 -18.36 -2.20 -11.28
C LYS A 225 -19.09 -3.51 -11.53
#